data_85783ecf9c326be6ef16da5574b5d70a
#
_entry.id   85783ecf9c326be6ef16da5574b5d70a
#
_cell.length_a   1.000
_cell.length_b   1.000
_cell.length_c   1.000
_cell.angle_alpha   90.00
_cell.angle_beta   90.00
_cell.angle_gamma   90.00
#
_symmetry.space_group_name_H-M   'P 1'
#
loop_
_entity.id
_entity.type
_entity.pdbx_description
1 polymer ?
#
loop_
_entity_poly.entity_id
_entity_poly.type
_entity_poly.pdbx_seq_one_letter_code
_entity_poly.pdbx_strand_id
1 'polypeptide(L)'
;LTDSGGFQVMSLSKLNKVDKEKGVIFRSHVDGKKFILDPEESIRVQKQLNSDIVMVMDECPKNTKNYKKIEDSMNLSSYWALRSKKEFGNNPHKALFGIVHGGLFEDLRLKSLTDLKKIGFDGYAIGGLAVGETQKEMFEVLDKIKEHFPKDKPRYLMGVGTPSDILGAVKR
;
A
#
# COMPACT_ATOMS: atom_id res chain seq x y z
N LEU A 1 13.13 -0.90 -6.71
CA LEU A 1 11.78 -0.63 -6.24
C LEU A 1 11.72 0.71 -5.53
N THR A 2 10.67 1.50 -5.79
CA THR A 2 10.34 2.73 -5.02
C THR A 2 8.98 2.60 -4.38
N ASP A 3 8.83 3.22 -3.20
CA ASP A 3 7.55 3.31 -2.50
C ASP A 3 6.75 4.53 -2.99
N SER A 4 5.45 4.53 -2.73
CA SER A 4 4.50 5.56 -3.15
C SER A 4 4.55 6.85 -2.32
N GLY A 5 5.11 6.80 -1.13
CA GLY A 5 5.05 7.87 -0.12
C GLY A 5 3.89 7.76 0.87
N GLY A 6 3.00 6.77 0.75
CA GLY A 6 1.83 6.60 1.62
C GLY A 6 2.18 6.45 3.11
N PHE A 7 3.20 5.67 3.44
CA PHE A 7 3.67 5.51 4.82
C PHE A 7 4.24 6.81 5.41
N GLN A 8 5.00 7.58 4.63
CA GLN A 8 5.56 8.87 5.07
C GLN A 8 4.45 9.87 5.38
N VAL A 9 3.38 9.84 4.60
CA VAL A 9 2.18 10.64 4.86
C VAL A 9 1.60 10.32 6.24
N MET A 10 1.44 9.04 6.58
CA MET A 10 0.93 8.62 7.88
C MET A 10 1.88 9.06 9.01
N SER A 11 3.19 8.85 8.85
CA SER A 11 4.18 9.18 9.88
C SER A 11 4.29 10.68 10.17
N LEU A 12 4.03 11.53 9.15
CA LEU A 12 4.03 12.98 9.25
C LEU A 12 2.62 13.58 9.40
N SER A 13 1.67 12.83 9.94
CA SER A 13 0.23 13.16 9.99
C SER A 13 -0.13 14.51 10.63
N LYS A 14 0.75 15.10 11.44
CA LYS A 14 0.54 16.45 12.01
C LYS A 14 0.64 17.60 10.99
N LEU A 15 1.24 17.34 9.82
CA LEU A 15 1.54 18.33 8.78
C LEU A 15 0.74 18.10 7.50
N ASN A 16 -0.15 17.12 7.47
CA ASN A 16 -0.87 16.73 6.27
C ASN A 16 -2.38 16.56 6.48
N LYS A 17 -3.09 16.60 5.35
CA LYS A 17 -4.53 16.31 5.26
C LYS A 17 -4.76 15.35 4.10
N VAL A 18 -5.43 14.24 4.36
CA VAL A 18 -5.86 13.28 3.33
C VAL A 18 -7.20 13.74 2.76
N ASP A 19 -7.29 13.81 1.44
CA ASP A 19 -8.49 14.14 0.66
C ASP A 19 -8.65 13.06 -0.42
N LYS A 20 -9.84 12.49 -0.52
CA LYS A 20 -10.12 11.36 -1.42
C LYS A 20 -9.76 11.66 -2.88
N GLU A 21 -10.14 12.84 -3.36
CA GLU A 21 -9.96 13.24 -4.77
C GLU A 21 -8.58 13.88 -5.02
N LYS A 22 -8.13 14.71 -4.08
CA LYS A 22 -6.90 15.51 -4.23
C LYS A 22 -5.64 14.77 -3.78
N GLY A 23 -5.78 13.62 -3.12
CA GLY A 23 -4.63 12.94 -2.53
C GLY A 23 -4.22 13.54 -1.18
N VAL A 24 -2.93 13.62 -0.91
CA VAL A 24 -2.40 14.14 0.34
C VAL A 24 -1.88 15.56 0.18
N ILE A 25 -2.41 16.44 1.00
CA ILE A 25 -2.01 17.85 1.05
C ILE A 25 -1.09 18.01 2.25
N PHE A 26 0.14 18.43 2.03
CA PHE A 26 1.12 18.64 3.10
C PHE A 26 1.94 19.91 2.90
N ARG A 27 2.65 20.31 3.95
CA ARG A 27 3.60 21.44 3.90
C ARG A 27 5.02 20.93 4.10
N SER A 28 5.92 21.44 3.28
CA SER A 28 7.36 21.24 3.47
C SER A 28 7.79 21.74 4.85
N HIS A 29 8.58 20.96 5.54
CA HIS A 29 9.17 21.36 6.84
C HIS A 29 10.36 22.31 6.66
N VAL A 30 10.86 22.47 5.42
CA VAL A 30 12.01 23.32 5.11
C VAL A 30 11.58 24.76 4.88
N ASP A 31 10.56 24.99 4.03
CA ASP A 31 10.14 26.30 3.57
C ASP A 31 8.64 26.59 3.75
N GLY A 32 7.89 25.66 4.34
CA GLY A 32 6.45 25.78 4.56
C GLY A 32 5.60 25.69 3.28
N LYS A 33 6.21 25.49 2.11
CA LYS A 33 5.52 25.40 0.83
C LYS A 33 4.51 24.25 0.83
N LYS A 34 3.33 24.52 0.28
CA LYS A 34 2.26 23.53 0.16
C LYS A 34 2.50 22.63 -1.05
N PHE A 35 2.39 21.33 -0.83
CA PHE A 35 2.44 20.28 -1.86
C PHE A 35 1.17 19.44 -1.84
N ILE A 36 0.87 18.88 -2.99
CA ILE A 36 -0.17 17.88 -3.16
C ILE A 36 0.49 16.64 -3.77
N LEU A 37 0.38 15.51 -3.09
CA LEU A 37 0.78 14.21 -3.60
C LEU A 37 -0.50 13.42 -3.85
N ASP A 38 -0.87 13.26 -5.11
CA ASP A 38 -1.96 12.41 -5.54
C ASP A 38 -1.41 11.11 -6.16
N PRO A 39 -2.28 10.13 -6.46
CA PRO A 39 -1.84 8.87 -7.07
C PRO A 39 -1.08 9.06 -8.39
N GLU A 40 -1.49 10.02 -9.19
CA GLU A 40 -0.87 10.33 -10.49
C GLU A 40 0.52 10.92 -10.31
N GLU A 41 0.67 11.89 -9.38
CA GLU A 41 1.98 12.49 -9.09
C GLU A 41 2.95 11.49 -8.48
N SER A 42 2.48 10.63 -7.57
CA SER A 42 3.30 9.54 -7.02
C SER A 42 3.85 8.63 -8.12
N ILE A 43 3.03 8.25 -9.10
CA ILE A 43 3.48 7.44 -10.24
C ILE A 43 4.47 8.22 -11.13
N ARG A 44 4.22 9.49 -11.40
CA ARG A 44 5.14 10.34 -12.20
C ARG A 44 6.52 10.45 -11.56
N VAL A 45 6.57 10.71 -10.26
CA VAL A 45 7.83 10.78 -9.51
C VAL A 45 8.59 9.45 -9.58
N GLN A 46 7.92 8.32 -9.36
CA GLN A 46 8.55 6.99 -9.41
C GLN A 46 9.05 6.67 -10.84
N LYS A 47 8.33 7.10 -11.88
CA LYS A 47 8.80 7.00 -13.28
C LYS A 47 10.04 7.86 -13.54
N GLN A 48 10.11 9.09 -13.02
CA GLN A 48 11.28 9.97 -13.13
C GLN A 48 12.51 9.39 -12.42
N LEU A 49 12.31 8.71 -11.29
CA LEU A 49 13.35 7.95 -10.59
C LEU A 49 13.79 6.69 -11.33
N ASN A 50 13.15 6.39 -12.45
CA ASN A 50 13.41 5.24 -13.31
C ASN A 50 13.33 3.88 -12.60
N SER A 51 12.41 3.73 -11.66
CA SER A 51 12.24 2.51 -10.89
C SER A 51 11.72 1.35 -11.73
N ASP A 52 12.28 0.15 -11.54
CA ASP A 52 11.83 -1.08 -12.23
C ASP A 52 10.50 -1.59 -11.64
N ILE A 53 10.32 -1.43 -10.32
CA ILE A 53 9.09 -1.79 -9.61
C ILE A 53 8.55 -0.53 -8.93
N VAL A 54 7.32 -0.18 -9.28
CA VAL A 54 6.59 1.00 -8.84
C VAL A 54 5.43 0.56 -7.94
N MET A 55 5.23 1.25 -6.83
CA MET A 55 4.12 0.96 -5.91
C MET A 55 2.95 1.92 -6.17
N VAL A 56 1.71 1.39 -6.10
CA VAL A 56 0.52 2.26 -6.10
C VAL A 56 0.51 3.14 -4.85
N MET A 57 -0.12 4.31 -4.95
CA MET A 57 -0.34 5.13 -3.76
C MET A 57 -1.43 4.50 -2.89
N ASP A 58 -1.20 4.48 -1.58
CA ASP A 58 -2.08 3.90 -0.58
C ASP A 58 -2.30 4.84 0.61
N GLU A 59 -3.37 4.63 1.34
CA GLU A 59 -3.60 5.23 2.65
C GLU A 59 -3.35 4.16 3.72
N CYS A 60 -2.28 4.38 4.51
CA CYS A 60 -1.88 3.48 5.58
C CYS A 60 -2.25 4.09 6.93
N PRO A 61 -3.38 3.69 7.56
CA PRO A 61 -3.74 4.19 8.87
C PRO A 61 -2.84 3.57 9.95
N LYS A 62 -2.66 4.28 11.05
CA LYS A 62 -2.08 3.68 12.26
C LYS A 62 -2.88 2.46 12.68
N ASN A 63 -2.21 1.47 13.26
CA ASN A 63 -2.87 0.28 13.78
C ASN A 63 -4.04 0.66 14.70
N THR A 64 -5.22 0.17 14.37
CA THR A 64 -6.46 0.41 15.11
C THR A 64 -7.39 -0.80 14.96
N LYS A 65 -8.16 -1.06 16.02
CA LYS A 65 -9.22 -2.09 16.02
C LYS A 65 -10.57 -1.56 15.51
N ASN A 66 -10.62 -0.31 15.05
CA ASN A 66 -11.84 0.28 14.48
C ASN A 66 -12.05 -0.23 13.05
N TYR A 67 -12.94 -1.20 12.89
CA TYR A 67 -13.28 -1.83 11.61
C TYR A 67 -13.64 -0.80 10.53
N LYS A 68 -14.55 0.13 10.86
CA LYS A 68 -15.03 1.14 9.89
C LYS A 68 -13.90 2.03 9.38
N LYS A 69 -13.00 2.44 10.25
CA LYS A 69 -11.83 3.24 9.85
C LYS A 69 -10.90 2.46 8.91
N ILE A 70 -10.68 1.17 9.17
CA ILE A 70 -9.86 0.32 8.31
C ILE A 70 -10.56 0.07 6.97
N GLU A 71 -11.88 -0.14 6.98
CA GLU A 71 -12.67 -0.30 5.76
C GLU A 71 -12.61 0.96 4.87
N ASP A 72 -12.79 2.15 5.45
CA ASP A 72 -12.73 3.41 4.72
C ASP A 72 -11.34 3.64 4.10
N SER A 73 -10.28 3.36 4.85
CA SER A 73 -8.89 3.43 4.38
C SER A 73 -8.61 2.43 3.25
N MET A 74 -9.06 1.19 3.40
CA MET A 74 -8.92 0.14 2.38
C MET A 74 -9.66 0.52 1.08
N ASN A 75 -10.89 1.06 1.18
CA ASN A 75 -11.64 1.51 0.02
C ASN A 75 -10.95 2.70 -0.68
N LEU A 76 -10.36 3.63 0.09
CA LEU A 76 -9.59 4.75 -0.44
C LEU A 76 -8.33 4.25 -1.17
N SER A 77 -7.59 3.32 -0.56
CA SER A 77 -6.41 2.71 -1.18
C SER A 77 -6.76 1.98 -2.49
N SER A 78 -7.88 1.25 -2.53
CA SER A 78 -8.36 0.60 -3.76
C SER A 78 -8.72 1.61 -4.86
N TYR A 79 -9.35 2.72 -4.50
CA TYR A 79 -9.65 3.80 -5.42
C TYR A 79 -8.38 4.47 -5.96
N TRP A 80 -7.40 4.75 -5.11
CA TRP A 80 -6.11 5.31 -5.52
C TRP A 80 -5.27 4.32 -6.34
N ALA A 81 -5.37 3.03 -6.06
CA ALA A 81 -4.72 2.00 -6.87
C ALA A 81 -5.23 1.99 -8.32
N LEU A 82 -6.54 2.19 -8.54
CA LEU A 82 -7.11 2.33 -9.88
C LEU A 82 -6.58 3.58 -10.61
N ARG A 83 -6.47 4.72 -9.92
CA ARG A 83 -5.90 5.95 -10.47
C ARG A 83 -4.41 5.77 -10.81
N SER A 84 -3.65 5.18 -9.90
CA SER A 84 -2.23 4.83 -10.11
C SER A 84 -2.06 3.94 -11.35
N LYS A 85 -2.92 2.92 -11.52
CA LYS A 85 -2.87 2.02 -12.69
C LYS A 85 -3.13 2.76 -14.00
N LYS A 86 -4.08 3.69 -14.02
CA LYS A 86 -4.38 4.52 -15.20
C LYS A 86 -3.18 5.40 -15.57
N GLU A 87 -2.56 6.07 -14.59
CA GLU A 87 -1.38 6.93 -14.83
C GLU A 87 -0.14 6.12 -15.22
N PHE A 88 0.02 4.92 -14.65
CA PHE A 88 1.13 4.03 -15.01
C PHE A 88 1.06 3.61 -16.48
N GLY A 89 -0.14 3.33 -16.97
CA GLY A 89 -0.38 2.92 -18.36
C GLY A 89 0.26 1.58 -18.70
N ASN A 90 0.55 1.38 -19.99
CA ASN A 90 1.27 0.20 -20.46
C ASN A 90 2.77 0.47 -20.48
N ASN A 91 3.52 -0.24 -19.65
CA ASN A 91 4.99 -0.14 -19.60
C ASN A 91 5.60 -1.55 -19.48
N PRO A 92 5.99 -2.18 -20.59
CA PRO A 92 6.44 -3.57 -20.60
C PRO A 92 7.78 -3.81 -19.88
N HIS A 93 8.53 -2.74 -19.59
CA HIS A 93 9.86 -2.82 -18.94
C HIS A 93 9.82 -2.51 -17.43
N LYS A 94 8.63 -2.23 -16.87
CA LYS A 94 8.46 -1.88 -15.47
C LYS A 94 7.24 -2.58 -14.90
N ALA A 95 7.28 -2.91 -13.62
CA ALA A 95 6.18 -3.55 -12.91
C ALA A 95 5.45 -2.55 -12.00
N LEU A 96 4.12 -2.63 -11.96
CA LEU A 96 3.30 -1.93 -11.00
C LEU A 96 2.71 -2.91 -9.99
N PHE A 97 2.93 -2.66 -8.69
CA PHE A 97 2.42 -3.49 -7.61
C PHE A 97 1.22 -2.83 -6.93
N GLY A 98 0.13 -3.59 -6.80
CA GLY A 98 -1.02 -3.22 -5.96
C GLY A 98 -0.76 -3.54 -4.50
N ILE A 99 -1.28 -2.72 -3.57
CA ILE A 99 -1.07 -2.89 -2.13
C ILE A 99 -2.37 -3.35 -1.47
N VAL A 100 -2.36 -4.55 -0.89
CA VAL A 100 -3.49 -5.15 -0.17
C VAL A 100 -3.56 -4.59 1.24
N HIS A 101 -4.67 -3.95 1.58
CA HIS A 101 -4.98 -3.40 2.89
C HIS A 101 -6.13 -4.14 3.58
N GLY A 102 -6.40 -3.80 4.85
CA GLY A 102 -7.49 -4.37 5.64
C GLY A 102 -7.13 -4.59 7.12
N GLY A 103 -5.99 -4.06 7.58
CA GLY A 103 -5.54 -4.21 8.97
C GLY A 103 -5.42 -5.69 9.36
N LEU A 104 -6.02 -6.06 10.49
CA LEU A 104 -6.08 -7.44 10.97
C LEU A 104 -7.38 -8.17 10.59
N PHE A 105 -8.25 -7.52 9.78
CA PHE A 105 -9.55 -8.06 9.38
C PHE A 105 -9.42 -8.86 8.08
N GLU A 106 -9.66 -10.15 8.15
CA GLU A 106 -9.55 -11.09 7.04
C GLU A 106 -10.45 -10.74 5.87
N ASP A 107 -11.72 -10.46 6.14
CA ASP A 107 -12.73 -10.10 5.14
C ASP A 107 -12.35 -8.85 4.35
N LEU A 108 -11.83 -7.82 5.02
CA LEU A 108 -11.33 -6.60 4.37
C LEU A 108 -10.09 -6.88 3.51
N ARG A 109 -9.17 -7.73 3.98
CA ARG A 109 -8.00 -8.15 3.21
C ARG A 109 -8.39 -8.90 1.94
N LEU A 110 -9.33 -9.82 2.05
CA LEU A 110 -9.82 -10.60 0.91
C LEU A 110 -10.59 -9.71 -0.07
N LYS A 111 -11.38 -8.76 0.43
CA LYS A 111 -12.05 -7.76 -0.41
C LYS A 111 -11.04 -6.91 -1.15
N SER A 112 -10.05 -6.35 -0.45
CA SER A 112 -8.97 -5.55 -1.05
C SER A 112 -8.25 -6.32 -2.15
N LEU A 113 -7.81 -7.54 -1.88
CA LEU A 113 -7.14 -8.40 -2.86
C LEU A 113 -8.04 -8.68 -4.08
N THR A 114 -9.34 -8.94 -3.85
CA THR A 114 -10.30 -9.18 -4.94
C THR A 114 -10.45 -7.95 -5.83
N ASP A 115 -10.56 -6.77 -5.25
CA ASP A 115 -10.69 -5.52 -6.00
C ASP A 115 -9.41 -5.21 -6.79
N LEU A 116 -8.24 -5.41 -6.20
CA LEU A 116 -6.95 -5.24 -6.88
C LEU A 116 -6.75 -6.27 -8.01
N LYS A 117 -7.20 -7.51 -7.84
CA LYS A 117 -7.16 -8.53 -8.91
C LYS A 117 -8.01 -8.13 -10.12
N LYS A 118 -9.15 -7.48 -9.92
CA LYS A 118 -9.98 -6.94 -11.02
C LYS A 118 -9.28 -5.81 -11.78
N ILE A 119 -8.53 -4.95 -11.08
CA ILE A 119 -7.73 -3.88 -11.70
C ILE A 119 -6.55 -4.47 -12.50
N GLY A 120 -5.92 -5.51 -11.97
CA GLY A 120 -4.80 -6.23 -12.60
C GLY A 120 -3.45 -5.53 -12.40
N PHE A 121 -2.56 -6.20 -11.67
CA PHE A 121 -1.20 -5.74 -11.37
C PHE A 121 -0.15 -6.79 -11.72
N ASP A 122 1.11 -6.35 -11.85
CA ASP A 122 2.24 -7.22 -12.14
C ASP A 122 2.70 -7.99 -10.91
N GLY A 123 2.42 -7.45 -9.71
CA GLY A 123 2.66 -8.07 -8.42
C GLY A 123 1.72 -7.49 -7.35
N TYR A 124 1.74 -8.10 -6.17
CA TYR A 124 0.88 -7.70 -5.05
C TYR A 124 1.71 -7.53 -3.78
N ALA A 125 1.61 -6.38 -3.16
CA ALA A 125 2.20 -6.12 -1.87
C ALA A 125 1.17 -6.31 -0.75
N ILE A 126 1.64 -6.68 0.44
CA ILE A 126 0.84 -6.79 1.66
C ILE A 126 1.25 -5.60 2.53
N GLY A 127 0.42 -4.57 2.53
CA GLY A 127 0.61 -3.36 3.31
C GLY A 127 -0.20 -3.33 4.60
N GLY A 128 -0.02 -2.28 5.40
CA GLY A 128 -0.72 -2.11 6.68
C GLY A 128 -0.42 -3.21 7.70
N LEU A 129 0.77 -3.80 7.64
CA LEU A 129 1.41 -4.62 8.65
C LEU A 129 2.75 -3.98 9.04
N ALA A 130 3.36 -4.41 10.13
CA ALA A 130 4.51 -3.76 10.75
C ALA A 130 4.24 -2.29 11.15
N VAL A 131 3.00 -2.00 11.55
CA VAL A 131 2.53 -0.65 11.97
C VAL A 131 2.05 -0.62 13.43
N GLY A 132 2.43 -1.63 14.22
CA GLY A 132 2.17 -1.71 15.67
C GLY A 132 1.41 -2.95 16.14
N GLU A 133 1.13 -3.90 15.26
CA GLU A 133 0.66 -5.24 15.64
C GLU A 133 1.82 -6.11 16.12
N THR A 134 1.48 -7.21 16.81
CA THR A 134 2.45 -8.23 17.22
C THR A 134 2.85 -9.13 16.05
N GLN A 135 4.03 -9.75 16.13
CA GLN A 135 4.48 -10.76 15.15
C GLN A 135 3.42 -11.89 14.98
N LYS A 136 2.81 -12.33 16.08
CA LYS A 136 1.76 -13.35 16.04
C LYS A 136 0.56 -12.91 15.21
N GLU A 137 0.04 -11.70 15.45
CA GLU A 137 -1.09 -11.15 14.69
C GLU A 137 -0.73 -11.00 13.19
N MET A 138 0.47 -10.55 12.87
CA MET A 138 0.96 -10.48 11.49
C MET A 138 0.94 -11.87 10.83
N PHE A 139 1.48 -12.89 11.49
CA PHE A 139 1.51 -14.25 10.96
C PHE A 139 0.11 -14.86 10.80
N GLU A 140 -0.81 -14.61 11.73
CA GLU A 140 -2.21 -15.03 11.62
C GLU A 140 -2.88 -14.42 10.38
N VAL A 141 -2.62 -13.15 10.08
CA VAL A 141 -3.12 -12.51 8.85
C VAL A 141 -2.53 -13.19 7.62
N LEU A 142 -1.22 -13.43 7.58
CA LEU A 142 -0.58 -14.09 6.43
C LEU A 142 -1.14 -15.50 6.20
N ASP A 143 -1.34 -16.28 7.26
CA ASP A 143 -1.91 -17.63 7.17
C ASP A 143 -3.32 -17.63 6.55
N LYS A 144 -4.13 -16.61 6.84
CA LYS A 144 -5.51 -16.49 6.35
C LYS A 144 -5.58 -16.05 4.87
N ILE A 145 -4.63 -15.26 4.40
CA ILE A 145 -4.75 -14.65 3.06
C ILE A 145 -3.85 -15.30 2.00
N LYS A 146 -2.82 -16.04 2.39
CA LYS A 146 -1.76 -16.53 1.48
C LYS A 146 -2.25 -17.32 0.28
N GLU A 147 -3.28 -18.16 0.46
CA GLU A 147 -3.81 -19.02 -0.61
C GLU A 147 -4.66 -18.26 -1.64
N HIS A 148 -5.07 -17.03 -1.33
CA HIS A 148 -5.92 -16.21 -2.20
C HIS A 148 -5.13 -15.37 -3.21
N PHE A 149 -3.81 -15.23 -3.01
CA PHE A 149 -2.95 -14.52 -3.95
C PHE A 149 -2.73 -15.30 -5.24
N PRO A 150 -2.60 -14.63 -6.39
CA PRO A 150 -2.19 -15.29 -7.64
C PRO A 150 -0.84 -16.01 -7.44
N LYS A 151 -0.76 -17.26 -7.89
CA LYS A 151 0.46 -18.07 -7.72
C LYS A 151 1.55 -17.69 -8.73
N ASP A 152 1.16 -17.08 -9.83
CA ASP A 152 2.01 -16.62 -10.94
C ASP A 152 2.49 -15.18 -10.78
N LYS A 153 2.17 -14.52 -9.67
CA LYS A 153 2.55 -13.13 -9.41
C LYS A 153 3.45 -13.01 -8.18
N PRO A 154 4.48 -12.16 -8.24
CA PRO A 154 5.33 -11.90 -7.08
C PRO A 154 4.54 -11.25 -5.95
N ARG A 155 4.97 -11.53 -4.72
CA ARG A 155 4.40 -10.99 -3.47
C ARG A 155 5.48 -10.21 -2.73
N TYR A 156 5.10 -9.08 -2.16
CA TYR A 156 5.99 -8.23 -1.38
C TYR A 156 5.37 -7.93 -0.01
N LEU A 157 5.97 -8.42 1.07
CA LEU A 157 5.57 -8.07 2.43
C LEU A 157 6.27 -6.77 2.83
N MET A 158 5.51 -5.68 2.92
CA MET A 158 6.06 -4.33 3.12
C MET A 158 6.49 -4.08 4.56
N GLY A 159 7.66 -3.44 4.73
CA GLY A 159 8.14 -2.99 6.03
C GLY A 159 8.60 -4.10 6.99
N VAL A 160 8.64 -5.35 6.54
CA VAL A 160 9.04 -6.50 7.36
C VAL A 160 10.46 -6.93 6.99
N GLY A 161 11.35 -7.14 7.89
CA GLY A 161 11.30 -6.97 9.32
C GLY A 161 12.57 -7.55 9.93
N THR A 162 12.48 -8.09 11.14
CA THR A 162 13.58 -8.82 11.77
C THR A 162 13.87 -10.14 11.04
N PRO A 163 15.04 -10.77 11.24
CA PRO A 163 15.32 -12.09 10.63
C PRO A 163 14.27 -13.15 10.96
N SER A 164 13.71 -13.14 12.17
CA SER A 164 12.64 -14.06 12.57
C SER A 164 11.33 -13.80 11.83
N ASP A 165 11.00 -12.52 11.57
CA ASP A 165 9.81 -12.14 10.81
C ASP A 165 9.92 -12.60 9.36
N ILE A 166 11.08 -12.36 8.74
CA ILE A 166 11.35 -12.77 7.36
C ILE A 166 11.25 -14.29 7.23
N LEU A 167 11.92 -15.02 8.12
CA LEU A 167 11.87 -16.49 8.11
C LEU A 167 10.44 -17.03 8.32
N GLY A 168 9.71 -16.43 9.26
CA GLY A 168 8.32 -16.80 9.55
C GLY A 168 7.37 -16.48 8.40
N ALA A 169 7.59 -15.37 7.68
CA ALA A 169 6.80 -15.00 6.51
C ALA A 169 7.09 -15.92 5.31
N VAL A 170 8.37 -16.22 5.04
CA VAL A 170 8.77 -17.13 3.93
C VAL A 170 8.21 -18.54 4.09
N LYS A 171 8.06 -19.03 5.33
CA LYS A 171 7.44 -20.34 5.62
C LYS A 171 5.95 -20.42 5.30
N ARG A 172 5.29 -19.28 5.08
CA ARG A 172 3.85 -19.13 4.82
C ARG A 172 3.56 -18.89 3.37
#